data_ff4970ab3738e5d0b8e599c7b1e7a4f9
#
_entry.id   ff4970ab3738e5d0b8e599c7b1e7a4f9
#
_cell.length_a   1.000
_cell.length_b   1.000
_cell.length_c   1.000
_cell.angle_alpha   90.00
_cell.angle_beta   90.00
_cell.angle_gamma   90.00
#
_symmetry.space_group_name_H-M   'P 1'
#
loop_
_entity.id
_entity.type
_entity.pdbx_description
1 polymer ?
#
loop_
_entity_poly.entity_id
_entity_poly.type
_entity_poly.pdbx_seq_one_letter_code
_entity_poly.pdbx_strand_id
1 'polypeptide(L)'
;MPATPQPYPSRRRRTYRLLAAAAGLATAGALAAALPADAHESGKPGDAKPSRYQDVQLLSFNDLHGNLEPPSGSSGRVTEAQADGTTKTIDAGGVEYLATHLREARKGNAYSITAAGGDMVGASPLISGLFHDEPTIEALNKLDLDVTSVGNHEFDEGPEELARLQNGGCHPTAGCYTDKKFQGADFPYLAANVLDEKTGKPILKPYTVWQKNGVKIGFIGVTLEGTPGIVSADGVKGLVFKDEVETINKYAKVLEKQGVKSIVALIHEGGLPASGSYNYNCDSPGAGDGISGPIVDIAKNITPTVDALVTGHTHTAYVCTIPDPAGQPRMVTSAASFGRLYTDTTLTYDRFTGDIARTSVKSANHVVTRDVAKAPDMTELISKWNTLAAPVGNRAIGYISADVPSTGTESPMGDLIADAQLAYGKELDPETDLALMNPGGVRAGLTYAAKAAEGDGVVTYAEGFTVQPFANTVNLQDFTGAQLIQVLKEQVSGTNAAAPKILQPSSGLTYTLDLTKTGADRVVTDSIKLNGAAIDPAATYRVATNSFLAGGGDGFTTLGQGTGDLVGTDDLTALAQYLTANSSATSPIAPPVTNRIAIVQ
;
A
#
# COMPACT_ATOMS: atom_id res chain seq x y z
N MET A 1 -31.15 12.40 -27.12
CA MET A 1 -31.26 13.40 -26.04
C MET A 1 -30.53 12.82 -24.86
N PRO A 2 -29.45 13.41 -24.37
CA PRO A 2 -28.72 12.86 -23.25
C PRO A 2 -29.45 13.19 -21.95
N ALA A 3 -29.63 12.18 -21.12
CA ALA A 3 -30.22 12.29 -19.79
C ALA A 3 -29.30 13.10 -18.85
N THR A 4 -29.87 14.10 -18.22
CA THR A 4 -29.25 14.88 -17.14
C THR A 4 -29.05 14.00 -15.90
N PRO A 5 -27.89 14.06 -15.23
CA PRO A 5 -27.68 13.32 -13.99
C PRO A 5 -28.51 13.92 -12.86
N GLN A 6 -29.29 13.09 -12.21
CA GLN A 6 -30.04 13.44 -11.00
C GLN A 6 -29.09 13.65 -9.82
N PRO A 7 -29.33 14.61 -8.93
CA PRO A 7 -28.54 14.80 -7.72
C PRO A 7 -28.83 13.68 -6.70
N TYR A 8 -27.77 13.10 -6.15
CA TYR A 8 -27.82 12.10 -5.08
C TYR A 8 -28.48 12.69 -3.81
N PRO A 9 -29.29 11.89 -3.08
CA PRO A 9 -29.93 12.34 -1.85
C PRO A 9 -28.90 12.52 -0.75
N SER A 10 -28.94 13.67 -0.06
CA SER A 10 -28.15 13.99 1.11
C SER A 10 -28.42 13.00 2.23
N ARG A 11 -27.35 12.37 2.76
CA ARG A 11 -27.41 11.46 3.93
C ARG A 11 -28.07 12.10 5.14
N ARG A 12 -29.11 11.48 5.66
CA ARG A 12 -29.64 11.75 6.99
C ARG A 12 -28.67 11.18 8.03
N ARG A 13 -27.95 12.05 8.75
CA ARG A 13 -27.19 11.66 9.94
C ARG A 13 -28.16 11.09 10.98
N ARG A 14 -27.94 9.85 11.40
CA ARG A 14 -28.58 9.27 12.59
C ARG A 14 -28.01 9.94 13.83
N THR A 15 -28.80 10.83 14.44
CA THR A 15 -28.55 11.37 15.77
C THR A 15 -28.89 10.30 16.80
N TYR A 16 -27.89 9.76 17.47
CA TYR A 16 -28.10 8.97 18.68
C TYR A 16 -28.40 9.93 19.83
N ARG A 17 -29.62 9.86 20.38
CA ARG A 17 -29.97 10.52 21.61
C ARG A 17 -29.43 9.69 22.78
N LEU A 18 -28.42 10.20 23.48
CA LEU A 18 -28.02 9.72 24.78
C LEU A 18 -29.02 10.22 25.82
N LEU A 19 -29.72 9.31 26.50
CA LEU A 19 -30.49 9.55 27.69
C LEU A 19 -29.51 9.60 28.88
N ALA A 20 -29.32 10.79 29.45
CA ALA A 20 -28.61 10.96 30.71
C ALA A 20 -29.62 10.79 31.87
N ALA A 21 -29.40 9.79 32.67
CA ALA A 21 -30.08 9.65 33.98
C ALA A 21 -29.30 10.44 35.02
N ALA A 22 -30.02 11.39 35.67
CA ALA A 22 -29.52 12.15 36.80
C ALA A 22 -29.73 11.38 38.10
N ALA A 23 -28.69 11.31 38.94
CA ALA A 23 -28.86 11.04 40.37
C ALA A 23 -27.92 11.97 41.15
N GLY A 24 -28.52 12.79 42.00
CA GLY A 24 -27.86 13.78 42.83
C GLY A 24 -27.46 13.26 44.20
N LEU A 25 -26.71 14.07 44.93
CA LEU A 25 -26.77 14.48 46.36
C LEU A 25 -25.36 15.00 46.72
N ALA A 26 -25.21 16.28 47.02
CA ALA A 26 -25.36 17.05 48.25
C ALA A 26 -24.19 16.89 49.25
N THR A 27 -23.60 17.95 49.51
CA THR A 27 -23.35 18.90 50.62
C THR A 27 -21.90 18.93 51.07
N ALA A 28 -21.26 20.03 51.25
CA ALA A 28 -21.17 21.09 52.24
C ALA A 28 -19.94 21.94 51.89
N GLY A 29 -19.92 23.18 51.80
CA GLY A 29 -19.99 24.20 52.81
C GLY A 29 -18.64 24.77 53.13
N ALA A 30 -18.31 26.01 52.74
CA ALA A 30 -17.95 27.10 53.59
C ALA A 30 -17.09 28.21 52.99
N LEU A 31 -17.51 29.39 53.24
CA LEU A 31 -16.91 30.71 53.44
C LEU A 31 -16.45 31.51 52.24
N ALA A 32 -17.25 32.57 52.10
CA ALA A 32 -17.04 33.72 51.25
C ALA A 32 -15.97 34.67 51.77
N ALA A 33 -15.20 35.26 50.87
CA ALA A 33 -14.63 36.57 51.01
C ALA A 33 -15.07 37.41 49.83
N ALA A 34 -15.86 38.46 50.09
CA ALA A 34 -16.39 39.37 49.10
C ALA A 34 -15.32 40.32 48.61
N LEU A 35 -15.18 40.45 47.28
CA LEU A 35 -14.60 41.57 46.58
C LEU A 35 -15.66 42.17 45.65
N PRO A 36 -15.60 43.49 45.32
CA PRO A 36 -16.73 44.21 44.77
C PRO A 36 -17.05 43.78 43.33
N ALA A 37 -18.32 43.71 43.03
CA ALA A 37 -18.86 43.43 41.74
C ALA A 37 -18.66 44.61 40.81
N ASP A 38 -17.79 44.48 39.81
CA ASP A 38 -17.90 45.25 38.57
C ASP A 38 -18.99 44.62 37.72
N ALA A 39 -19.99 45.41 37.39
CA ALA A 39 -21.08 45.03 36.51
C ALA A 39 -20.55 44.81 35.10
N HIS A 40 -20.26 43.56 34.76
CA HIS A 40 -20.16 43.17 33.34
C HIS A 40 -21.57 42.95 32.79
N GLU A 41 -21.94 43.81 31.83
CA GLU A 41 -23.10 43.58 30.97
C GLU A 41 -23.10 42.17 30.45
N SER A 42 -24.16 41.42 30.70
CA SER A 42 -24.41 40.15 30.07
C SER A 42 -24.67 40.33 28.58
N GLY A 43 -23.61 40.32 27.78
CA GLY A 43 -23.72 40.16 26.35
C GLY A 43 -24.36 38.80 26.06
N LYS A 44 -25.40 38.79 25.23
CA LYS A 44 -26.03 37.57 24.71
C LYS A 44 -24.97 36.59 24.15
N PRO A 45 -25.08 35.28 24.39
CA PRO A 45 -24.21 34.32 23.69
C PRO A 45 -24.65 34.22 22.24
N GLY A 46 -24.06 35.03 21.37
CA GLY A 46 -24.31 35.07 19.94
C GLY A 46 -23.41 36.12 19.32
N ASP A 47 -22.54 35.69 18.39
CA ASP A 47 -21.71 36.46 17.50
C ASP A 47 -20.26 36.74 17.90
N ALA A 48 -19.56 35.78 18.47
CA ALA A 48 -18.11 35.74 18.30
C ALA A 48 -17.83 35.48 16.81
N LYS A 49 -17.34 36.49 16.08
CA LYS A 49 -16.90 36.30 14.68
C LYS A 49 -15.91 35.14 14.67
N PRO A 50 -16.07 34.17 13.74
CA PRO A 50 -15.14 33.05 13.64
C PRO A 50 -13.71 33.58 13.51
N SER A 51 -12.75 32.93 14.16
CA SER A 51 -11.32 33.24 14.03
C SER A 51 -10.94 33.27 12.55
N ARG A 52 -10.06 34.21 12.17
CA ARG A 52 -9.50 34.26 10.81
C ARG A 52 -8.88 32.93 10.42
N TYR A 53 -8.17 32.30 11.32
CA TYR A 53 -7.52 31.01 11.09
C TYR A 53 -8.34 29.88 11.69
N GLN A 54 -8.39 28.79 10.95
CA GLN A 54 -9.04 27.55 11.35
C GLN A 54 -8.08 26.38 11.11
N ASP A 55 -7.69 25.71 12.17
CA ASP A 55 -6.95 24.48 12.02
C ASP A 55 -7.87 23.37 11.55
N VAL A 56 -7.42 22.66 10.53
CA VAL A 56 -8.04 21.45 9.98
C VAL A 56 -7.05 20.32 10.16
N GLN A 57 -7.48 19.28 10.86
CA GLN A 57 -6.71 18.06 11.01
C GLN A 57 -6.91 17.19 9.77
N LEU A 58 -5.83 16.78 9.16
CA LEU A 58 -5.79 15.78 8.09
C LEU A 58 -5.07 14.53 8.64
N LEU A 59 -5.84 13.50 8.95
CA LEU A 59 -5.30 12.17 9.25
C LEU A 59 -5.13 11.41 7.95
N SER A 60 -3.96 10.83 7.73
CA SER A 60 -3.72 10.08 6.50
C SER A 60 -2.94 8.79 6.74
N PHE A 61 -3.15 7.82 5.85
CA PHE A 61 -2.39 6.57 5.74
C PHE A 61 -2.37 6.12 4.27
N ASN A 62 -1.62 5.08 3.96
CA ASN A 62 -1.44 4.57 2.60
C ASN A 62 -1.09 3.09 2.66
N ASP A 63 -1.17 2.39 1.50
CA ASP A 63 -0.69 1.03 1.31
C ASP A 63 -1.21 0.06 2.40
N LEU A 64 -2.54 0.06 2.65
CA LEU A 64 -3.14 -0.83 3.64
C LEU A 64 -3.10 -2.29 3.18
N HIS A 65 -3.28 -2.52 1.86
CA HIS A 65 -3.24 -3.85 1.25
C HIS A 65 -4.05 -4.88 2.04
N GLY A 66 -5.30 -4.56 2.37
CA GLY A 66 -6.19 -5.49 3.05
C GLY A 66 -5.72 -6.04 4.39
N ASN A 67 -4.67 -5.46 5.01
CA ASN A 67 -4.14 -5.92 6.29
C ASN A 67 -5.05 -5.54 7.45
N LEU A 68 -6.15 -6.28 7.60
CA LEU A 68 -7.13 -6.09 8.67
C LEU A 68 -6.58 -6.54 10.03
N GLU A 69 -5.91 -7.68 10.04
CA GLU A 69 -5.21 -8.18 11.23
C GLU A 69 -3.81 -7.59 11.34
N PRO A 70 -3.19 -7.59 12.53
CA PRO A 70 -1.81 -7.16 12.67
C PRO A 70 -0.88 -7.98 11.75
N PRO A 71 -0.10 -7.33 10.87
CA PRO A 71 0.84 -8.08 10.04
C PRO A 71 1.87 -8.84 10.88
N SER A 72 2.37 -9.95 10.35
CA SER A 72 3.36 -10.78 11.02
C SER A 72 4.80 -10.42 10.67
N GLY A 73 5.75 -10.92 11.45
CA GLY A 73 7.18 -10.78 11.19
C GLY A 73 7.63 -9.31 11.08
N SER A 74 8.53 -9.03 10.16
CA SER A 74 9.03 -7.67 9.89
C SER A 74 7.96 -6.72 9.36
N SER A 75 6.96 -7.25 8.65
CA SER A 75 5.83 -6.47 8.13
C SER A 75 4.92 -5.90 9.22
N GLY A 76 4.94 -6.48 10.43
CA GLY A 76 4.20 -5.98 11.60
C GLY A 76 5.00 -5.05 12.51
N ARG A 77 6.13 -4.50 12.04
CA ARG A 77 7.07 -3.71 12.86
C ARG A 77 7.47 -2.41 12.18
N VAL A 78 7.80 -1.42 13.01
CA VAL A 78 8.45 -0.18 12.57
C VAL A 78 9.71 0.06 13.38
N THR A 79 10.67 0.77 12.80
CA THR A 79 11.93 1.15 13.45
C THR A 79 11.87 2.61 13.85
N GLU A 80 12.23 2.90 15.09
CA GLU A 80 12.33 4.24 15.67
C GLU A 80 13.79 4.59 15.92
N ALA A 81 14.25 5.74 15.40
CA ALA A 81 15.56 6.27 15.75
C ALA A 81 15.50 6.89 17.15
N GLN A 82 16.47 6.53 18.02
CA GLN A 82 16.60 7.04 19.38
C GLN A 82 17.61 8.19 19.44
N ALA A 83 17.48 9.05 20.45
CA ALA A 83 18.36 10.21 20.60
C ALA A 83 19.84 9.86 20.86
N ASP A 84 20.12 8.63 21.31
CA ASP A 84 21.47 8.11 21.53
C ASP A 84 22.11 7.48 20.28
N GLY A 85 21.42 7.54 19.13
CA GLY A 85 21.87 6.97 17.86
C GLY A 85 21.54 5.49 17.69
N THR A 86 20.91 4.85 18.66
CA THR A 86 20.39 3.47 18.52
C THR A 86 19.03 3.45 17.82
N THR A 87 18.54 2.27 17.52
CA THR A 87 17.18 2.08 17.00
C THR A 87 16.38 1.16 17.90
N LYS A 88 15.06 1.41 17.95
CA LYS A 88 14.09 0.57 18.65
C LYS A 88 13.09 0.02 17.65
N THR A 89 12.81 -1.27 17.73
CA THR A 89 11.74 -1.91 16.95
C THR A 89 10.45 -1.93 17.77
N ILE A 90 9.34 -1.55 17.12
CA ILE A 90 7.99 -1.45 17.73
C ILE A 90 7.04 -2.31 16.91
N ASP A 91 6.30 -3.21 17.57
CA ASP A 91 5.21 -3.95 16.94
C ASP A 91 4.03 -3.00 16.67
N ALA A 92 3.51 -3.01 15.43
CA ALA A 92 2.55 -2.03 14.95
C ALA A 92 1.54 -2.64 13.97
N GLY A 93 0.41 -1.93 13.77
CA GLY A 93 -0.60 -2.26 12.77
C GLY A 93 -1.71 -3.16 13.28
N GLY A 94 -2.71 -3.37 12.39
CA GLY A 94 -4.00 -3.99 12.63
C GLY A 94 -5.11 -2.94 12.76
N VAL A 95 -6.20 -3.11 11.95
CA VAL A 95 -7.26 -2.08 11.87
C VAL A 95 -8.02 -1.88 13.17
N GLU A 96 -8.03 -2.88 14.07
CA GLU A 96 -8.62 -2.77 15.41
C GLU A 96 -7.91 -1.67 16.23
N TYR A 97 -6.58 -1.60 16.13
CA TYR A 97 -5.75 -0.59 16.79
C TYR A 97 -5.76 0.73 16.03
N LEU A 98 -5.63 0.68 14.68
CA LEU A 98 -5.72 1.87 13.83
C LEU A 98 -7.02 2.64 14.08
N ALA A 99 -8.16 1.94 14.19
CA ALA A 99 -9.44 2.56 14.49
C ALA A 99 -9.43 3.29 15.83
N THR A 100 -8.82 2.70 16.85
CA THR A 100 -8.70 3.33 18.17
C THR A 100 -7.82 4.57 18.10
N HIS A 101 -6.64 4.48 17.49
CA HIS A 101 -5.72 5.61 17.31
C HIS A 101 -6.36 6.76 16.53
N LEU A 102 -7.01 6.49 15.39
CA LEU A 102 -7.67 7.53 14.59
C LEU A 102 -8.84 8.18 15.34
N ARG A 103 -9.63 7.40 16.09
CA ARG A 103 -10.74 7.92 16.89
C ARG A 103 -10.24 8.80 18.03
N GLU A 104 -9.14 8.41 18.70
CA GLU A 104 -8.51 9.23 19.74
C GLU A 104 -7.94 10.54 19.15
N ALA A 105 -7.22 10.45 18.01
CA ALA A 105 -6.66 11.63 17.36
C ALA A 105 -7.72 12.64 16.91
N ARG A 106 -8.93 12.17 16.53
CA ARG A 106 -10.06 13.03 16.16
C ARG A 106 -10.73 13.74 17.35
N LYS A 107 -10.51 13.26 18.60
CA LYS A 107 -11.17 13.85 19.78
C LYS A 107 -10.82 15.33 19.93
N GLY A 108 -11.85 16.15 20.07
CA GLY A 108 -11.70 17.61 20.20
C GLY A 108 -11.48 18.35 18.88
N ASN A 109 -11.23 17.66 17.77
CA ASN A 109 -11.02 18.25 16.46
C ASN A 109 -12.33 18.29 15.66
N ALA A 110 -13.01 19.43 15.68
CA ALA A 110 -14.26 19.60 14.94
C ALA A 110 -14.07 19.58 13.41
N TYR A 111 -12.88 19.89 12.92
CA TYR A 111 -12.50 19.91 11.50
C TYR A 111 -11.43 18.82 11.27
N SER A 112 -11.84 17.57 11.27
CA SER A 112 -10.97 16.44 10.99
C SER A 112 -11.41 15.75 9.71
N ILE A 113 -10.44 15.39 8.87
CA ILE A 113 -10.57 14.69 7.60
C ILE A 113 -9.66 13.47 7.66
N THR A 114 -10.11 12.35 7.13
CA THR A 114 -9.27 11.16 6.95
C THR A 114 -9.10 10.88 5.47
N ALA A 115 -7.87 10.83 4.99
CA ALA A 115 -7.55 10.57 3.59
C ALA A 115 -6.56 9.42 3.44
N ALA A 116 -6.51 8.82 2.26
CA ALA A 116 -5.54 7.78 1.98
C ALA A 116 -4.81 7.98 0.63
N GLY A 117 -3.59 7.45 0.56
CA GLY A 117 -2.67 7.60 -0.57
C GLY A 117 -2.67 6.44 -1.56
N GLY A 118 -3.77 5.67 -1.68
CA GLY A 118 -3.87 4.51 -2.59
C GLY A 118 -3.35 3.20 -1.99
N ASP A 119 -3.48 2.11 -2.74
CA ASP A 119 -3.20 0.72 -2.36
C ASP A 119 -3.89 0.33 -1.05
N MET A 120 -5.18 0.66 -0.97
CA MET A 120 -6.00 0.22 0.15
C MET A 120 -6.32 -1.27 0.04
N VAL A 121 -6.47 -1.76 -1.17
CA VAL A 121 -6.78 -3.14 -1.57
C VAL A 121 -5.71 -3.68 -2.51
N GLY A 122 -5.81 -4.97 -2.84
CA GLY A 122 -4.88 -5.70 -3.69
C GLY A 122 -3.64 -6.19 -2.94
N ALA A 123 -3.04 -7.29 -3.39
CA ALA A 123 -2.01 -8.03 -2.66
C ALA A 123 -2.41 -8.31 -1.20
N SER A 124 -3.70 -8.46 -0.94
CA SER A 124 -4.33 -8.53 0.37
C SER A 124 -4.15 -9.91 1.02
N PRO A 125 -4.03 -10.01 2.36
CA PRO A 125 -4.15 -11.27 3.08
C PRO A 125 -5.49 -11.97 2.81
N LEU A 126 -5.53 -13.31 3.00
CA LEU A 126 -6.68 -14.15 2.65
C LEU A 126 -8.02 -13.65 3.20
N ILE A 127 -8.04 -13.14 4.44
CA ILE A 127 -9.25 -12.59 5.09
C ILE A 127 -9.93 -11.50 4.24
N SER A 128 -9.18 -10.85 3.36
CA SER A 128 -9.70 -9.82 2.45
C SER A 128 -9.68 -10.29 1.00
N GLY A 129 -8.54 -10.77 0.50
CA GLY A 129 -8.37 -11.17 -0.89
C GLY A 129 -9.30 -12.31 -1.34
N LEU A 130 -9.61 -13.29 -0.48
CA LEU A 130 -10.57 -14.36 -0.80
C LEU A 130 -11.98 -13.82 -1.13
N PHE A 131 -12.29 -12.63 -0.70
CA PHE A 131 -13.58 -11.97 -0.85
C PHE A 131 -13.50 -10.72 -1.73
N HIS A 132 -12.49 -10.65 -2.63
CA HIS A 132 -12.27 -9.51 -3.52
C HIS A 132 -12.31 -8.18 -2.77
N ASP A 133 -11.63 -8.13 -1.62
CA ASP A 133 -11.45 -6.97 -0.74
C ASP A 133 -12.73 -6.29 -0.19
N GLU A 134 -13.90 -6.93 -0.26
CA GLU A 134 -15.11 -6.43 0.43
C GLU A 134 -14.86 -6.17 1.93
N PRO A 135 -14.14 -7.05 2.68
CA PRO A 135 -13.84 -6.83 4.10
C PRO A 135 -13.04 -5.54 4.34
N THR A 136 -12.08 -5.23 3.47
CA THR A 136 -11.28 -4.02 3.56
C THR A 136 -12.11 -2.77 3.36
N ILE A 137 -13.00 -2.75 2.35
CA ILE A 137 -13.90 -1.61 2.14
C ILE A 137 -14.85 -1.44 3.32
N GLU A 138 -15.40 -2.52 3.90
CA GLU A 138 -16.21 -2.44 5.11
C GLU A 138 -15.42 -1.84 6.30
N ALA A 139 -14.12 -2.19 6.44
CA ALA A 139 -13.25 -1.63 7.47
C ALA A 139 -12.99 -0.13 7.23
N LEU A 140 -12.66 0.27 6.01
CA LEU A 140 -12.43 1.67 5.63
C LEU A 140 -13.66 2.55 5.86
N ASN A 141 -14.87 2.02 5.55
CA ASN A 141 -16.14 2.69 5.88
C ASN A 141 -16.29 2.91 7.39
N LYS A 142 -15.91 1.92 8.23
CA LYS A 142 -15.95 2.02 9.70
C LYS A 142 -14.85 2.92 10.28
N LEU A 143 -13.73 3.11 9.56
CA LEU A 143 -12.67 4.07 9.89
C LEU A 143 -13.08 5.52 9.59
N ASP A 144 -14.26 5.74 8.99
CA ASP A 144 -14.72 7.05 8.50
C ASP A 144 -13.69 7.67 7.52
N LEU A 145 -13.19 6.88 6.56
CA LEU A 145 -12.38 7.41 5.48
C LEU A 145 -13.21 8.39 4.64
N ASP A 146 -12.71 9.60 4.42
CA ASP A 146 -13.41 10.63 3.65
C ASP A 146 -13.07 10.58 2.16
N VAL A 147 -11.83 10.18 1.81
CA VAL A 147 -11.34 10.15 0.42
C VAL A 147 -10.05 9.33 0.30
N THR A 148 -9.86 8.69 -0.84
CA THR A 148 -8.57 8.06 -1.22
C THR A 148 -8.25 8.31 -2.70
N SER A 149 -6.95 8.31 -3.08
CA SER A 149 -6.56 8.03 -4.46
C SER A 149 -6.66 6.54 -4.75
N VAL A 150 -6.64 6.15 -6.01
CA VAL A 150 -6.26 4.79 -6.39
C VAL A 150 -4.75 4.65 -6.32
N GLY A 151 -4.24 3.45 -6.01
CA GLY A 151 -2.88 3.05 -6.29
C GLY A 151 -2.82 2.10 -7.47
N ASN A 152 -1.69 1.41 -7.66
CA ASN A 152 -1.55 0.43 -8.73
C ASN A 152 -2.33 -0.86 -8.41
N HIS A 153 -2.40 -1.28 -7.16
CA HIS A 153 -3.08 -2.50 -6.75
C HIS A 153 -4.61 -2.42 -6.75
N GLU A 154 -5.20 -1.23 -6.81
CA GLU A 154 -6.61 -1.09 -7.13
C GLU A 154 -6.98 -1.61 -8.53
N PHE A 155 -5.99 -1.90 -9.39
CA PHE A 155 -6.17 -2.45 -10.74
C PHE A 155 -5.81 -3.93 -10.85
N ASP A 156 -5.46 -4.64 -9.79
CA ASP A 156 -5.08 -6.06 -9.83
C ASP A 156 -6.18 -6.93 -10.47
N GLU A 157 -7.45 -6.65 -10.15
CA GLU A 157 -8.63 -7.33 -10.70
C GLU A 157 -9.36 -6.51 -11.78
N GLY A 158 -8.78 -5.40 -12.23
CA GLY A 158 -9.28 -4.56 -13.31
C GLY A 158 -10.27 -3.47 -12.90
N PRO A 159 -10.60 -2.59 -13.86
CA PRO A 159 -11.42 -1.41 -13.60
C PRO A 159 -12.86 -1.72 -13.26
N GLU A 160 -13.42 -2.86 -13.71
CA GLU A 160 -14.78 -3.29 -13.39
C GLU A 160 -14.90 -3.66 -11.91
N GLU A 161 -13.90 -4.35 -11.36
CA GLU A 161 -13.86 -4.69 -9.94
C GLU A 161 -13.65 -3.45 -9.08
N LEU A 162 -12.73 -2.55 -9.46
CA LEU A 162 -12.58 -1.25 -8.81
C LEU A 162 -13.91 -0.47 -8.79
N ALA A 163 -14.65 -0.48 -9.91
CA ALA A 163 -15.97 0.14 -9.96
C ALA A 163 -16.98 -0.55 -9.03
N ARG A 164 -16.89 -1.89 -8.84
CA ARG A 164 -17.70 -2.63 -7.87
C ARG A 164 -17.32 -2.29 -6.44
N LEU A 165 -16.04 -2.20 -6.11
CA LEU A 165 -15.58 -1.76 -4.79
C LEU A 165 -16.09 -0.35 -4.46
N GLN A 166 -16.14 0.56 -5.44
CA GLN A 166 -16.71 1.90 -5.24
C GLN A 166 -18.22 1.87 -5.07
N ASN A 167 -18.96 1.11 -5.88
CA ASN A 167 -20.42 1.24 -6.01
C ASN A 167 -21.22 0.13 -5.32
N GLY A 168 -20.58 -0.93 -4.91
CA GLY A 168 -21.19 -2.11 -4.33
C GLY A 168 -21.76 -3.07 -5.37
N GLY A 169 -22.35 -4.14 -4.87
CA GLY A 169 -22.90 -5.23 -5.67
C GLY A 169 -22.24 -6.56 -5.38
N CYS A 170 -22.86 -7.67 -5.76
CA CYS A 170 -22.23 -8.99 -5.67
C CYS A 170 -21.20 -9.14 -6.77
N HIS A 171 -20.13 -9.89 -6.48
CA HIS A 171 -19.12 -10.20 -7.48
C HIS A 171 -19.75 -11.01 -8.63
N PRO A 172 -19.42 -10.71 -9.92
CA PRO A 172 -20.15 -11.26 -11.07
C PRO A 172 -20.05 -12.78 -11.20
N THR A 173 -18.95 -13.39 -10.77
CA THR A 173 -18.73 -14.85 -10.83
C THR A 173 -18.83 -15.54 -9.48
N ALA A 174 -18.28 -14.95 -8.40
CA ALA A 174 -18.31 -15.51 -7.06
C ALA A 174 -19.65 -15.29 -6.32
N GLY A 175 -20.48 -14.36 -6.80
CA GLY A 175 -21.76 -14.03 -6.16
C GLY A 175 -21.62 -13.13 -4.94
N CYS A 176 -22.58 -13.22 -4.01
CA CYS A 176 -22.55 -12.49 -2.75
C CYS A 176 -21.97 -13.40 -1.64
N TYR A 177 -21.01 -12.90 -0.88
CA TYR A 177 -20.37 -13.67 0.20
C TYR A 177 -21.20 -13.70 1.48
N THR A 178 -22.19 -12.82 1.60
CA THR A 178 -23.11 -12.77 2.73
C THR A 178 -24.54 -12.68 2.24
N ASP A 179 -25.53 -12.79 3.16
CA ASP A 179 -26.96 -12.63 2.87
C ASP A 179 -27.31 -11.23 2.33
N LYS A 180 -26.40 -10.26 2.48
CA LYS A 180 -26.59 -8.89 2.02
C LYS A 180 -25.64 -8.59 0.86
N LYS A 181 -26.14 -7.83 -0.11
CA LYS A 181 -25.29 -7.28 -1.15
C LYS A 181 -24.24 -6.37 -0.53
N PHE A 182 -23.02 -6.45 -1.02
CA PHE A 182 -21.95 -5.53 -0.69
C PHE A 182 -22.36 -4.08 -1.01
N GLN A 183 -22.11 -3.15 -0.09
CA GLN A 183 -22.60 -1.77 -0.21
C GLN A 183 -21.63 -0.85 -0.94
N GLY A 184 -20.39 -1.28 -1.15
CA GLY A 184 -19.32 -0.46 -1.70
C GLY A 184 -18.74 0.55 -0.73
N ALA A 185 -17.84 1.39 -1.25
CA ALA A 185 -17.16 2.42 -0.48
C ALA A 185 -18.08 3.61 -0.19
N ASP A 186 -18.12 4.03 1.07
CA ASP A 186 -18.83 5.23 1.52
C ASP A 186 -18.08 6.53 1.16
N PHE A 187 -16.84 6.42 0.74
CA PHE A 187 -15.91 7.48 0.32
C PHE A 187 -15.61 7.39 -1.17
N PRO A 188 -15.22 8.47 -1.83
CA PRO A 188 -14.81 8.41 -3.23
C PRO A 188 -13.36 7.91 -3.36
N TYR A 189 -13.13 6.98 -4.29
CA TYR A 189 -11.86 6.78 -4.95
C TYR A 189 -11.64 7.87 -5.99
N LEU A 190 -10.44 8.42 -6.06
CA LEU A 190 -10.04 9.42 -7.04
C LEU A 190 -8.98 8.88 -7.98
N ALA A 191 -9.16 9.09 -9.29
CA ALA A 191 -8.25 8.65 -10.35
C ALA A 191 -8.21 9.70 -11.47
N ALA A 192 -7.51 10.81 -11.24
CA ALA A 192 -7.52 11.93 -12.17
C ALA A 192 -6.75 11.66 -13.46
N ASN A 193 -5.69 10.85 -13.37
CA ASN A 193 -4.78 10.54 -14.48
C ASN A 193 -5.04 9.17 -15.14
N VAL A 194 -6.02 8.40 -14.66
CA VAL A 194 -6.40 7.13 -15.30
C VAL A 194 -7.61 7.34 -16.19
N LEU A 195 -7.40 7.20 -17.49
CA LEU A 195 -8.43 7.49 -18.49
C LEU A 195 -8.87 6.20 -19.19
N ASP A 196 -10.16 6.10 -19.45
CA ASP A 196 -10.67 5.12 -20.40
C ASP A 196 -10.16 5.45 -21.81
N GLU A 197 -9.51 4.51 -22.46
CA GLU A 197 -8.83 4.70 -23.75
C GLU A 197 -9.80 5.17 -24.85
N LYS A 198 -11.04 4.68 -24.86
CA LYS A 198 -12.04 4.96 -25.90
C LYS A 198 -12.67 6.34 -25.76
N THR A 199 -12.90 6.76 -24.50
CA THR A 199 -13.59 8.02 -24.23
C THR A 199 -12.66 9.18 -23.91
N GLY A 200 -11.41 8.89 -23.52
CA GLY A 200 -10.45 9.86 -23.03
C GLY A 200 -10.84 10.55 -21.73
N LYS A 201 -11.79 9.98 -20.98
CA LYS A 201 -12.28 10.54 -19.70
C LYS A 201 -11.72 9.75 -18.52
N PRO A 202 -11.53 10.39 -17.35
CA PRO A 202 -11.20 9.68 -16.13
C PRO A 202 -12.22 8.59 -15.81
N ILE A 203 -11.75 7.41 -15.40
CA ILE A 203 -12.63 6.27 -15.04
C ILE A 203 -13.37 6.48 -13.72
N LEU A 204 -12.81 7.28 -12.82
CA LEU A 204 -13.39 7.69 -11.55
C LEU A 204 -13.36 9.22 -11.43
N LYS A 205 -13.82 9.76 -10.29
CA LYS A 205 -13.75 11.20 -10.03
C LYS A 205 -12.29 11.66 -10.01
N PRO A 206 -11.92 12.73 -10.71
CA PRO A 206 -10.56 13.25 -10.67
C PRO A 206 -10.22 14.00 -9.38
N TYR A 207 -11.23 14.57 -8.72
CA TYR A 207 -11.10 15.33 -7.48
C TYR A 207 -12.41 15.33 -6.70
N THR A 208 -12.31 15.72 -5.42
CA THR A 208 -13.47 16.02 -4.57
C THR A 208 -13.19 17.26 -3.73
N VAL A 209 -14.24 17.87 -3.15
CA VAL A 209 -14.10 19.01 -2.24
C VAL A 209 -14.76 18.66 -0.92
N TRP A 210 -13.96 18.59 0.13
CA TRP A 210 -14.46 18.55 1.50
C TRP A 210 -14.85 19.96 1.94
N GLN A 211 -16.02 20.10 2.56
CA GLN A 211 -16.52 21.41 3.00
C GLN A 211 -17.21 21.31 4.36
N LYS A 212 -16.84 22.24 5.26
CA LYS A 212 -17.47 22.40 6.57
C LYS A 212 -17.40 23.85 7.05
N ASN A 213 -18.55 24.45 7.36
CA ASN A 213 -18.67 25.81 7.92
C ASN A 213 -17.80 26.87 7.19
N GLY A 214 -17.83 26.84 5.85
CA GLY A 214 -17.10 27.77 5.01
C GLY A 214 -15.63 27.45 4.75
N VAL A 215 -15.06 26.45 5.42
CA VAL A 215 -13.74 25.87 5.08
C VAL A 215 -13.92 24.91 3.91
N LYS A 216 -13.08 25.02 2.90
CA LYS A 216 -13.08 24.13 1.73
C LYS A 216 -11.68 23.61 1.49
N ILE A 217 -11.52 22.30 1.30
CA ILE A 217 -10.28 21.67 0.90
C ILE A 217 -10.55 20.78 -0.29
N GLY A 218 -9.86 21.01 -1.40
CA GLY A 218 -9.89 20.20 -2.61
C GLY A 218 -8.91 19.05 -2.49
N PHE A 219 -9.33 17.84 -2.88
CA PHE A 219 -8.46 16.66 -2.98
C PHE A 219 -8.39 16.23 -4.43
N ILE A 220 -7.20 16.08 -4.99
CA ILE A 220 -6.93 15.53 -6.32
C ILE A 220 -6.26 14.18 -6.10
N GLY A 221 -6.74 13.09 -6.74
CA GLY A 221 -6.11 11.77 -6.62
C GLY A 221 -5.46 11.35 -7.93
N VAL A 222 -4.22 10.89 -7.88
CA VAL A 222 -3.47 10.31 -9.00
C VAL A 222 -2.72 9.06 -8.55
N THR A 223 -2.45 8.16 -9.51
CA THR A 223 -1.53 7.04 -9.35
C THR A 223 -0.35 7.20 -10.31
N LEU A 224 0.69 6.40 -10.14
CA LEU A 224 1.90 6.50 -10.98
C LEU A 224 1.57 6.19 -12.46
N GLU A 225 2.16 6.97 -13.38
CA GLU A 225 2.04 6.77 -14.82
C GLU A 225 2.55 5.37 -15.21
N GLY A 226 3.55 4.86 -14.48
CA GLY A 226 4.18 3.56 -14.69
C GLY A 226 3.33 2.34 -14.31
N THR A 227 2.12 2.50 -13.78
CA THR A 227 1.23 1.39 -13.36
C THR A 227 1.13 0.23 -14.36
N PRO A 228 1.00 0.45 -15.70
CA PRO A 228 0.90 -0.66 -16.65
C PRO A 228 2.12 -1.60 -16.68
N GLY A 229 3.26 -1.16 -16.17
CA GLY A 229 4.49 -1.97 -16.10
C GLY A 229 4.64 -2.77 -14.80
N ILE A 230 3.73 -2.61 -13.83
CA ILE A 230 3.85 -3.20 -12.50
C ILE A 230 2.58 -3.90 -12.00
N VAL A 231 1.57 -4.02 -12.85
CA VAL A 231 0.36 -4.83 -12.60
C VAL A 231 0.08 -5.72 -13.82
N SER A 232 -0.82 -6.70 -13.68
CA SER A 232 -1.16 -7.59 -14.78
C SER A 232 -1.71 -6.80 -15.97
N ALA A 233 -1.35 -7.21 -17.20
CA ALA A 233 -1.79 -6.53 -18.42
C ALA A 233 -3.33 -6.50 -18.56
N ASP A 234 -4.02 -7.53 -18.08
CA ASP A 234 -5.49 -7.59 -18.10
C ASP A 234 -6.12 -6.58 -17.13
N GLY A 235 -5.49 -6.33 -15.98
CA GLY A 235 -5.95 -5.38 -14.98
C GLY A 235 -5.97 -3.92 -15.44
N VAL A 236 -5.15 -3.58 -16.45
CA VAL A 236 -5.03 -2.22 -17.00
C VAL A 236 -5.51 -2.10 -18.45
N LYS A 237 -6.10 -3.17 -18.98
CA LYS A 237 -6.55 -3.21 -20.37
C LYS A 237 -7.58 -2.13 -20.69
N GLY A 238 -7.33 -1.36 -21.74
CA GLY A 238 -8.22 -0.27 -22.17
C GLY A 238 -8.11 1.00 -21.33
N LEU A 239 -7.08 1.09 -20.48
CA LEU A 239 -6.75 2.26 -19.67
C LEU A 239 -5.51 2.97 -20.19
N VAL A 240 -5.46 4.29 -19.98
CA VAL A 240 -4.30 5.13 -20.28
C VAL A 240 -3.95 5.89 -19.01
N PHE A 241 -2.74 5.71 -18.54
CA PHE A 241 -2.18 6.43 -17.40
C PHE A 241 -1.41 7.66 -17.90
N LYS A 242 -1.66 8.80 -17.29
CA LYS A 242 -1.08 10.09 -17.68
C LYS A 242 -0.13 10.59 -16.61
N ASP A 243 0.82 11.43 -17.02
CA ASP A 243 1.76 12.12 -16.13
C ASP A 243 1.04 12.78 -14.94
N GLU A 244 1.57 12.57 -13.75
CA GLU A 244 1.01 13.02 -12.48
C GLU A 244 1.04 14.55 -12.38
N VAL A 245 2.16 15.19 -12.76
CA VAL A 245 2.38 16.64 -12.66
C VAL A 245 1.42 17.38 -13.58
N GLU A 246 1.34 16.98 -14.86
CA GLU A 246 0.42 17.57 -15.84
C GLU A 246 -1.01 17.47 -15.37
N THR A 247 -1.39 16.29 -14.84
CA THR A 247 -2.75 16.02 -14.39
C THR A 247 -3.12 16.81 -13.15
N ILE A 248 -2.26 16.83 -12.14
CA ILE A 248 -2.48 17.62 -10.92
C ILE A 248 -2.58 19.11 -11.26
N ASN A 249 -1.67 19.63 -12.08
CA ASN A 249 -1.69 21.03 -12.52
C ASN A 249 -2.97 21.38 -13.29
N LYS A 250 -3.50 20.47 -14.09
CA LYS A 250 -4.79 20.64 -14.78
C LYS A 250 -5.94 20.78 -13.80
N TYR A 251 -6.07 19.86 -12.83
CA TYR A 251 -7.20 19.85 -11.92
C TYR A 251 -7.08 20.87 -10.79
N ALA A 252 -5.88 21.27 -10.39
CA ALA A 252 -5.65 22.40 -9.52
C ALA A 252 -6.25 23.69 -10.13
N LYS A 253 -6.00 23.96 -11.41
CA LYS A 253 -6.63 25.08 -12.14
C LYS A 253 -8.16 24.98 -12.21
N VAL A 254 -8.72 23.78 -12.24
CA VAL A 254 -10.18 23.57 -12.22
C VAL A 254 -10.74 23.95 -10.85
N LEU A 255 -10.10 23.50 -9.76
CA LEU A 255 -10.48 23.82 -8.39
C LEU A 255 -10.37 25.31 -8.09
N GLU A 256 -9.27 25.96 -8.51
CA GLU A 256 -9.10 27.42 -8.39
C GLU A 256 -10.24 28.20 -9.06
N LYS A 257 -10.64 27.82 -10.28
CA LYS A 257 -11.79 28.42 -11.00
C LYS A 257 -13.11 28.24 -10.26
N GLN A 258 -13.23 27.21 -9.41
CA GLN A 258 -14.37 26.97 -8.54
C GLN A 258 -14.26 27.69 -7.19
N GLY A 259 -13.18 28.47 -6.99
CA GLY A 259 -12.92 29.21 -5.76
C GLY A 259 -12.40 28.33 -4.61
N VAL A 260 -11.84 27.15 -4.93
CA VAL A 260 -11.14 26.27 -3.98
C VAL A 260 -9.65 26.48 -4.18
N LYS A 261 -8.99 27.07 -3.18
CA LYS A 261 -7.56 27.40 -3.22
C LYS A 261 -6.73 26.46 -2.34
N SER A 262 -7.31 25.95 -1.27
CA SER A 262 -6.67 24.95 -0.41
C SER A 262 -6.75 23.58 -1.08
N ILE A 263 -5.62 23.03 -1.52
CA ILE A 263 -5.56 21.82 -2.32
C ILE A 263 -4.55 20.85 -1.73
N VAL A 264 -4.99 19.61 -1.51
CA VAL A 264 -4.14 18.47 -1.15
C VAL A 264 -4.14 17.48 -2.33
N ALA A 265 -2.97 17.04 -2.77
CA ALA A 265 -2.89 15.96 -3.73
C ALA A 265 -2.64 14.63 -3.00
N LEU A 266 -3.42 13.62 -3.35
CA LEU A 266 -3.25 12.24 -2.94
C LEU A 266 -2.55 11.53 -4.10
N ILE A 267 -1.30 11.13 -3.92
CA ILE A 267 -0.45 10.67 -5.01
C ILE A 267 0.06 9.27 -4.68
N HIS A 268 -0.35 8.29 -5.48
CA HIS A 268 0.23 6.97 -5.32
C HIS A 268 1.52 6.85 -6.12
N GLU A 269 2.52 7.57 -5.69
CA GLU A 269 3.93 7.53 -6.04
C GLU A 269 4.71 8.02 -4.83
N GLY A 270 5.93 7.51 -4.62
CA GLY A 270 6.62 7.74 -3.38
C GLY A 270 8.08 8.13 -3.49
N GLY A 271 8.72 8.18 -2.34
CA GLY A 271 10.12 8.49 -2.18
C GLY A 271 10.84 7.49 -1.27
N LEU A 272 12.16 7.58 -1.28
CA LEU A 272 13.07 6.74 -0.53
C LEU A 272 13.86 7.62 0.44
N PRO A 273 13.48 7.70 1.72
CA PRO A 273 14.26 8.40 2.75
C PRO A 273 15.60 7.69 2.98
N ALA A 274 16.62 8.45 3.35
CA ALA A 274 17.97 7.91 3.60
C ALA A 274 18.05 6.99 4.85
N SER A 275 16.96 6.87 5.63
CA SER A 275 16.85 5.97 6.78
C SER A 275 15.47 5.30 6.80
N GLY A 276 15.44 4.02 7.20
CA GLY A 276 14.20 3.26 7.40
C GLY A 276 13.46 3.56 8.72
N SER A 277 13.96 4.48 9.55
CA SER A 277 13.27 4.87 10.78
C SER A 277 12.11 5.81 10.49
N TYR A 278 10.92 5.50 11.03
CA TYR A 278 9.71 6.27 10.72
C TYR A 278 9.77 7.74 11.15
N ASN A 279 10.60 8.06 12.12
CA ASN A 279 10.84 9.39 12.66
C ASN A 279 12.10 10.05 12.12
N TYR A 280 12.64 9.57 11.01
CA TYR A 280 13.79 10.16 10.34
C TYR A 280 13.47 11.58 9.86
N ASN A 281 14.38 12.52 10.16
CA ASN A 281 14.26 13.88 9.67
C ASN A 281 14.83 14.00 8.24
N CYS A 282 13.96 13.94 7.25
CA CYS A 282 14.36 14.07 5.85
C CYS A 282 14.65 15.53 5.41
N ASP A 283 14.45 16.51 6.30
CA ASP A 283 14.81 17.91 6.07
C ASP A 283 16.21 18.26 6.59
N SER A 284 17.11 17.28 6.67
CA SER A 284 18.50 17.47 7.10
C SER A 284 19.46 17.00 6.00
N PRO A 285 20.46 17.82 5.56
CA PRO A 285 20.83 19.14 6.09
C PRO A 285 19.93 20.30 5.66
N GLY A 286 19.08 20.12 4.65
CA GLY A 286 18.13 21.12 4.16
C GLY A 286 16.77 20.49 3.85
N ALA A 287 15.79 21.34 3.51
CA ALA A 287 14.41 20.93 3.23
C ALA A 287 14.35 19.89 2.09
N GLY A 288 13.96 18.66 2.43
CA GLY A 288 13.85 17.53 1.50
C GLY A 288 15.17 16.92 1.01
N ASP A 289 16.33 17.29 1.58
CA ASP A 289 17.63 16.76 1.15
C ASP A 289 17.85 15.28 1.56
N GLY A 290 17.09 14.80 2.54
CA GLY A 290 17.19 13.42 3.05
C GLY A 290 16.26 12.42 2.36
N ILE A 291 15.62 12.78 1.24
CA ILE A 291 14.73 11.91 0.48
C ILE A 291 15.11 11.93 -1.01
N SER A 292 14.95 10.79 -1.68
CA SER A 292 15.14 10.61 -3.12
C SER A 292 13.91 9.93 -3.74
N GLY A 293 13.94 9.72 -5.05
CA GLY A 293 12.87 9.05 -5.79
C GLY A 293 11.90 9.99 -6.50
N PRO A 294 10.94 9.45 -7.27
CA PRO A 294 10.09 10.20 -8.18
C PRO A 294 9.30 11.33 -7.53
N ILE A 295 8.84 11.12 -6.28
CA ILE A 295 8.04 12.13 -5.56
C ILE A 295 8.76 13.47 -5.40
N VAL A 296 10.11 13.47 -5.37
CA VAL A 296 10.89 14.69 -5.22
C VAL A 296 10.74 15.59 -6.44
N ASP A 297 10.84 14.99 -7.64
CA ASP A 297 10.67 15.72 -8.89
C ASP A 297 9.21 16.13 -9.10
N ILE A 298 8.26 15.24 -8.78
CA ILE A 298 6.84 15.55 -8.81
C ILE A 298 6.54 16.76 -7.91
N ALA A 299 6.98 16.73 -6.64
CA ALA A 299 6.73 17.81 -5.70
C ALA A 299 7.35 19.15 -6.13
N LYS A 300 8.52 19.14 -6.79
CA LYS A 300 9.20 20.34 -7.31
C LYS A 300 8.54 20.92 -8.56
N ASN A 301 7.72 20.13 -9.30
CA ASN A 301 7.14 20.56 -10.57
C ASN A 301 5.61 20.78 -10.53
N ILE A 302 4.93 20.35 -9.46
CA ILE A 302 3.51 20.65 -9.25
C ILE A 302 3.33 22.16 -8.99
N THR A 303 2.23 22.72 -9.54
CA THR A 303 1.85 24.13 -9.35
C THR A 303 1.89 24.56 -7.88
N PRO A 304 2.30 25.83 -7.59
CA PRO A 304 2.31 26.37 -6.22
C PRO A 304 0.95 26.38 -5.52
N THR A 305 -0.16 26.18 -6.22
CA THR A 305 -1.51 26.16 -5.62
C THR A 305 -1.84 24.86 -4.89
N VAL A 306 -0.98 23.85 -4.95
CA VAL A 306 -1.11 22.60 -4.16
C VAL A 306 -0.31 22.74 -2.87
N ASP A 307 -0.96 22.59 -1.72
CA ASP A 307 -0.42 22.92 -0.40
C ASP A 307 0.31 21.76 0.28
N ALA A 308 -0.19 20.54 0.12
CA ALA A 308 0.38 19.35 0.74
C ALA A 308 0.16 18.11 -0.14
N LEU A 309 1.03 17.11 0.04
CA LEU A 309 0.97 15.83 -0.64
C LEU A 309 0.86 14.71 0.39
N VAL A 310 -0.10 13.81 0.19
CA VAL A 310 -0.17 12.51 0.85
C VAL A 310 0.23 11.47 -0.20
N THR A 311 1.23 10.66 0.10
CA THR A 311 1.88 9.77 -0.88
C THR A 311 1.87 8.32 -0.43
N GLY A 312 2.26 7.38 -1.31
CA GLY A 312 2.26 5.94 -1.05
C GLY A 312 3.28 5.17 -1.88
N HIS A 313 2.97 3.94 -2.26
CA HIS A 313 3.67 3.06 -3.18
C HIS A 313 5.01 2.47 -2.67
N THR A 314 5.90 3.28 -2.12
CA THR A 314 7.23 2.82 -1.70
C THR A 314 7.25 2.12 -0.34
N HIS A 315 6.14 2.07 0.38
CA HIS A 315 6.00 1.48 1.73
C HIS A 315 6.95 2.08 2.77
N THR A 316 7.52 3.27 2.50
CA THR A 316 8.45 3.98 3.39
C THR A 316 7.73 5.06 4.18
N ALA A 317 8.27 5.40 5.35
CA ALA A 317 7.71 6.44 6.20
C ALA A 317 8.53 7.73 6.09
N TYR A 318 7.87 8.85 5.84
CA TYR A 318 8.52 10.16 5.86
C TYR A 318 7.55 11.31 6.09
N VAL A 319 8.08 12.39 6.63
CA VAL A 319 7.46 13.71 6.75
C VAL A 319 8.51 14.72 6.31
N CYS A 320 8.41 15.20 5.08
CA CYS A 320 9.39 16.05 4.44
C CYS A 320 8.80 17.39 4.01
N THR A 321 9.62 18.43 3.99
CA THR A 321 9.29 19.71 3.37
C THR A 321 10.04 19.82 2.05
N ILE A 322 9.32 19.73 0.92
CA ILE A 322 9.93 19.91 -0.40
C ILE A 322 9.46 21.26 -0.97
N PRO A 323 10.39 22.19 -1.29
CA PRO A 323 10.00 23.49 -1.86
C PRO A 323 9.27 23.31 -3.20
N ASP A 324 8.20 24.10 -3.40
CA ASP A 324 7.50 24.19 -4.67
C ASP A 324 8.28 25.01 -5.71
N PRO A 325 7.82 25.14 -6.97
CA PRO A 325 8.48 25.97 -8.00
C PRO A 325 8.65 27.44 -7.63
N ALA A 326 7.87 27.95 -6.67
CA ALA A 326 8.00 29.33 -6.16
C ALA A 326 8.89 29.41 -4.90
N GLY A 327 9.50 28.30 -4.47
CA GLY A 327 10.34 28.22 -3.26
C GLY A 327 9.56 28.21 -1.95
N GLN A 328 8.22 28.04 -1.99
CA GLN A 328 7.42 27.94 -0.78
C GLN A 328 7.43 26.51 -0.22
N PRO A 329 7.39 26.32 1.12
CA PRO A 329 7.40 25.00 1.70
C PRO A 329 6.14 24.21 1.29
N ARG A 330 6.31 22.93 0.98
CA ARG A 330 5.23 21.98 0.72
C ARG A 330 5.46 20.72 1.55
N MET A 331 4.49 20.39 2.39
CA MET A 331 4.53 19.16 3.20
C MET A 331 4.28 17.95 2.30
N VAL A 332 5.13 16.92 2.40
CA VAL A 332 5.05 15.66 1.65
C VAL A 332 5.18 14.52 2.65
N THR A 333 4.17 13.66 2.73
CA THR A 333 4.08 12.65 3.78
C THR A 333 3.77 11.26 3.24
N SER A 334 4.29 10.24 3.90
CA SER A 334 3.93 8.84 3.73
C SER A 334 3.97 8.12 5.08
N ALA A 335 3.03 7.21 5.30
CA ALA A 335 2.82 6.49 6.55
C ALA A 335 3.24 5.01 6.48
N ALA A 336 4.32 4.71 5.75
CA ALA A 336 4.77 3.34 5.48
C ALA A 336 3.68 2.50 4.79
N SER A 337 3.27 1.37 5.39
CA SER A 337 2.26 0.45 4.81
C SER A 337 1.56 -0.38 5.89
N PHE A 338 0.54 -1.15 5.49
CA PHE A 338 -0.15 -2.17 6.31
C PHE A 338 -0.79 -1.62 7.59
N GLY A 339 -1.15 -0.32 7.60
CA GLY A 339 -1.74 0.33 8.76
C GLY A 339 -0.84 0.42 9.98
N ARG A 340 0.50 0.32 9.82
CA ARG A 340 1.49 0.41 10.92
C ARG A 340 1.65 1.84 11.44
N LEU A 341 1.42 2.82 10.59
CA LEU A 341 1.49 4.24 10.91
C LEU A 341 0.23 4.95 10.40
N TYR A 342 -0.03 6.10 10.97
CA TYR A 342 -0.84 7.15 10.37
C TYR A 342 -0.11 8.48 10.51
N THR A 343 -0.40 9.41 9.61
CA THR A 343 0.14 10.77 9.67
C THR A 343 -0.94 11.71 10.19
N ASP A 344 -0.62 12.56 11.16
CA ASP A 344 -1.46 13.66 11.63
C ASP A 344 -0.88 14.99 11.12
N THR A 345 -1.61 15.66 10.25
CA THR A 345 -1.21 16.93 9.65
C THR A 345 -2.19 18.03 10.06
N THR A 346 -1.69 19.12 10.64
CA THR A 346 -2.47 20.33 10.90
C THR A 346 -2.32 21.27 9.72
N LEU A 347 -3.44 21.55 9.03
CA LEU A 347 -3.55 22.53 7.96
C LEU A 347 -4.21 23.80 8.51
N THR A 348 -3.48 24.89 8.62
CA THR A 348 -4.04 26.17 9.09
C THR A 348 -4.69 26.91 7.92
N TYR A 349 -6.02 26.85 7.85
CA TYR A 349 -6.84 27.50 6.82
C TYR A 349 -7.08 28.97 7.17
N ASP A 350 -6.70 29.89 6.32
CA ASP A 350 -7.03 31.32 6.42
C ASP A 350 -8.38 31.59 5.74
N ARG A 351 -9.41 31.89 6.53
CA ARG A 351 -10.77 32.18 6.05
C ARG A 351 -10.87 33.43 5.18
N PHE A 352 -9.86 34.34 5.26
CA PHE A 352 -9.84 35.57 4.45
C PHE A 352 -9.35 35.29 3.03
N THR A 353 -8.30 34.49 2.87
CA THR A 353 -7.76 34.12 1.54
C THR A 353 -8.47 32.91 0.95
N GLY A 354 -9.04 32.04 1.79
CA GLY A 354 -9.60 30.75 1.43
C GLY A 354 -8.51 29.72 1.12
N ASP A 355 -7.34 29.84 1.74
CA ASP A 355 -6.13 29.11 1.41
C ASP A 355 -5.40 28.61 2.67
N ILE A 356 -4.44 27.71 2.52
CA ILE A 356 -3.61 27.19 3.62
C ILE A 356 -2.41 28.12 3.86
N ALA A 357 -2.18 28.46 5.13
CA ALA A 357 -0.96 29.14 5.56
C ALA A 357 0.18 28.11 5.64
N ARG A 358 0.86 27.82 4.53
CA ARG A 358 1.80 26.71 4.37
C ARG A 358 2.97 26.69 5.35
N THR A 359 3.44 27.88 5.77
CA THR A 359 4.52 28.00 6.76
C THR A 359 4.12 27.56 8.16
N SER A 360 2.81 27.35 8.42
CA SER A 360 2.28 26.87 9.68
C SER A 360 1.79 25.41 9.63
N VAL A 361 1.90 24.74 8.47
CA VAL A 361 1.60 23.31 8.36
C VAL A 361 2.57 22.51 9.22
N LYS A 362 2.01 21.59 10.02
CA LYS A 362 2.77 20.67 10.88
C LYS A 362 2.29 19.26 10.61
N SER A 363 3.20 18.34 10.57
CA SER A 363 2.88 16.93 10.32
C SER A 363 3.79 16.02 11.13
N ALA A 364 3.27 14.87 11.55
CA ALA A 364 4.03 13.82 12.21
C ALA A 364 3.45 12.45 11.88
N ASN A 365 4.32 11.46 11.74
CA ASN A 365 3.94 10.05 11.70
C ASN A 365 3.78 9.51 13.12
N HIS A 366 2.72 8.76 13.35
CA HIS A 366 2.38 8.13 14.61
C HIS A 366 2.29 6.62 14.45
N VAL A 367 2.89 5.88 15.39
CA VAL A 367 2.86 4.42 15.37
C VAL A 367 1.49 3.94 15.83
N VAL A 368 0.91 3.02 15.06
CA VAL A 368 -0.29 2.27 15.46
C VAL A 368 0.16 1.16 16.40
N THR A 369 0.43 1.52 17.64
CA THR A 369 0.87 0.59 18.69
C THR A 369 -0.27 -0.35 19.11
N ARG A 370 0.08 -1.51 19.66
CA ARG A 370 -0.88 -2.54 20.08
C ARG A 370 -1.16 -2.54 21.58
N ASP A 371 -0.73 -1.52 22.29
CA ASP A 371 -0.95 -1.30 23.73
C ASP A 371 -2.22 -0.52 24.07
N VAL A 372 -3.02 -0.18 23.05
CA VAL A 372 -4.34 0.43 23.19
C VAL A 372 -5.45 -0.64 23.11
N ALA A 373 -6.66 -0.29 23.57
CA ALA A 373 -7.80 -1.18 23.42
C ALA A 373 -8.18 -1.37 21.94
N LYS A 374 -8.48 -2.60 21.55
CA LYS A 374 -9.03 -2.91 20.23
C LYS A 374 -10.41 -2.26 20.06
N ALA A 375 -10.70 -1.75 18.88
CA ALA A 375 -12.02 -1.23 18.52
C ALA A 375 -13.00 -2.40 18.31
N PRO A 376 -14.08 -2.52 19.15
CA PRO A 376 -14.93 -3.71 19.14
C PRO A 376 -15.65 -3.97 17.82
N ASP A 377 -16.03 -2.93 17.09
CA ASP A 377 -16.69 -3.02 15.78
C ASP A 377 -15.75 -3.53 14.68
N MET A 378 -14.44 -3.31 14.83
CA MET A 378 -13.42 -3.90 13.94
C MET A 378 -13.16 -5.36 14.32
N THR A 379 -13.11 -5.68 15.63
CA THR A 379 -13.01 -7.07 16.08
C THR A 379 -14.17 -7.91 15.56
N GLU A 380 -15.40 -7.39 15.60
CA GLU A 380 -16.58 -8.07 15.05
C GLU A 380 -16.46 -8.29 13.53
N LEU A 381 -16.00 -7.28 12.80
CA LEU A 381 -15.78 -7.38 11.37
C LEU A 381 -14.75 -8.46 11.02
N ILE A 382 -13.58 -8.45 11.68
CA ILE A 382 -12.52 -9.44 11.48
C ILE A 382 -13.04 -10.85 11.81
N SER A 383 -13.73 -11.01 12.95
CA SER A 383 -14.28 -12.30 13.34
C SER A 383 -15.29 -12.86 12.33
N LYS A 384 -16.17 -11.99 11.78
CA LYS A 384 -17.12 -12.36 10.72
C LYS A 384 -16.38 -12.94 9.50
N TRP A 385 -15.41 -12.21 8.98
CA TRP A 385 -14.73 -12.60 7.75
C TRP A 385 -13.75 -13.75 7.94
N ASN A 386 -13.07 -13.85 9.09
CA ASN A 386 -12.27 -15.03 9.44
C ASN A 386 -13.13 -16.29 9.53
N THR A 387 -14.35 -16.20 10.07
CA THR A 387 -15.26 -17.35 10.12
C THR A 387 -15.60 -17.85 8.72
N LEU A 388 -15.77 -16.95 7.76
CA LEU A 388 -16.04 -17.29 6.36
C LEU A 388 -14.79 -17.84 5.64
N ALA A 389 -13.60 -17.31 5.96
CA ALA A 389 -12.33 -17.73 5.35
C ALA A 389 -11.79 -19.04 5.91
N ALA A 390 -12.09 -19.38 7.17
CA ALA A 390 -11.49 -20.50 7.90
C ALA A 390 -11.54 -21.87 7.19
N PRO A 391 -12.63 -22.28 6.51
CA PRO A 391 -12.67 -23.56 5.80
C PRO A 391 -11.60 -23.71 4.72
N VAL A 392 -11.20 -22.62 4.09
CA VAL A 392 -10.15 -22.58 3.06
C VAL A 392 -8.79 -22.27 3.70
N GLY A 393 -8.75 -21.24 4.54
CA GLY A 393 -7.52 -20.68 5.08
C GLY A 393 -6.76 -21.60 6.03
N ASN A 394 -7.47 -22.34 6.88
CA ASN A 394 -6.84 -23.20 7.90
C ASN A 394 -6.31 -24.54 7.35
N ARG A 395 -6.49 -24.82 6.07
CA ARG A 395 -5.95 -26.04 5.46
C ARG A 395 -4.42 -26.00 5.50
N ALA A 396 -3.80 -26.98 6.13
CA ALA A 396 -2.35 -27.16 6.08
C ALA A 396 -1.91 -27.46 4.64
N ILE A 397 -0.89 -26.77 4.16
CA ILE A 397 -0.27 -26.99 2.85
C ILE A 397 1.19 -27.45 2.96
N GLY A 398 1.76 -27.45 4.16
CA GLY A 398 3.12 -27.96 4.40
C GLY A 398 3.63 -27.71 5.81
N TYR A 399 4.92 -27.98 6.00
CA TYR A 399 5.59 -27.84 7.29
C TYR A 399 7.00 -27.26 7.10
N ILE A 400 7.38 -26.29 7.93
CA ILE A 400 8.70 -25.66 7.95
C ILE A 400 9.40 -25.93 9.27
N SER A 401 10.75 -25.98 9.27
CA SER A 401 11.55 -26.23 10.48
C SER A 401 12.01 -24.96 11.19
N ALA A 402 11.90 -23.81 10.54
CA ALA A 402 12.26 -22.47 11.03
C ALA A 402 11.58 -21.41 10.16
N ASP A 403 11.65 -20.13 10.56
CA ASP A 403 11.16 -19.00 9.75
C ASP A 403 11.80 -18.99 8.36
N VAL A 404 11.00 -18.69 7.33
CA VAL A 404 11.45 -18.51 5.95
C VAL A 404 11.26 -17.03 5.59
N PRO A 405 12.29 -16.17 5.80
CA PRO A 405 12.16 -14.74 5.60
C PRO A 405 12.10 -14.36 4.11
N SER A 406 11.35 -13.29 3.81
CA SER A 406 11.23 -12.70 2.45
C SER A 406 12.18 -11.53 2.22
N THR A 407 13.12 -11.27 3.14
CA THR A 407 14.01 -10.11 3.10
C THR A 407 15.43 -10.50 2.68
N GLY A 408 16.14 -9.56 2.08
CA GLY A 408 17.51 -9.73 1.57
C GLY A 408 17.60 -9.49 0.07
N THR A 409 18.81 -9.30 -0.45
CA THR A 409 19.09 -9.24 -1.90
C THR A 409 18.71 -10.59 -2.54
N GLU A 410 19.10 -11.68 -1.91
CA GLU A 410 18.58 -13.03 -2.11
C GLU A 410 17.79 -13.39 -0.87
N SER A 411 16.56 -13.87 -0.99
CA SER A 411 15.69 -14.20 0.13
C SER A 411 15.33 -15.68 0.16
N PRO A 412 15.35 -16.33 1.35
CA PRO A 412 14.95 -17.73 1.45
C PRO A 412 13.53 -18.00 0.92
N MET A 413 12.59 -17.06 1.09
CA MET A 413 11.23 -17.24 0.59
C MET A 413 11.17 -17.14 -0.93
N GLY A 414 11.91 -16.21 -1.52
CA GLY A 414 12.00 -16.07 -2.98
C GLY A 414 12.62 -17.32 -3.63
N ASP A 415 13.68 -17.85 -3.04
CA ASP A 415 14.32 -19.10 -3.47
C ASP A 415 13.38 -20.30 -3.35
N LEU A 416 12.59 -20.39 -2.27
CA LEU A 416 11.60 -21.45 -2.06
C LEU A 416 10.50 -21.42 -3.13
N ILE A 417 10.02 -20.22 -3.47
CA ILE A 417 9.01 -20.04 -4.53
C ILE A 417 9.60 -20.42 -5.90
N ALA A 418 10.82 -19.96 -6.20
CA ALA A 418 11.48 -20.31 -7.45
C ALA A 418 11.70 -21.83 -7.57
N ASP A 419 12.06 -22.51 -6.48
CA ASP A 419 12.17 -23.96 -6.46
C ASP A 419 10.81 -24.64 -6.67
N ALA A 420 9.74 -24.12 -6.10
CA ALA A 420 8.39 -24.61 -6.31
C ALA A 420 7.93 -24.44 -7.76
N GLN A 421 8.19 -23.27 -8.37
CA GLN A 421 7.89 -23.02 -9.78
C GLN A 421 8.71 -23.93 -10.72
N LEU A 422 10.00 -24.18 -10.40
CA LEU A 422 10.81 -25.12 -11.15
C LEU A 422 10.27 -26.55 -11.04
N ALA A 423 9.91 -26.99 -9.83
CA ALA A 423 9.36 -28.32 -9.62
C ALA A 423 8.06 -28.53 -10.40
N TYR A 424 7.13 -27.56 -10.30
CA TYR A 424 5.89 -27.57 -11.06
C TYR A 424 6.15 -27.49 -12.58
N GLY A 425 7.08 -26.65 -12.99
CA GLY A 425 7.50 -26.53 -14.39
C GLY A 425 7.97 -27.87 -14.96
N LYS A 426 8.76 -28.64 -14.19
CA LYS A 426 9.20 -29.99 -14.58
C LYS A 426 8.09 -31.05 -14.62
N GLU A 427 7.03 -30.88 -13.84
CA GLU A 427 5.84 -31.73 -13.95
C GLU A 427 5.08 -31.43 -15.26
N LEU A 428 5.03 -30.15 -15.64
CA LEU A 428 4.34 -29.70 -16.83
C LEU A 428 5.16 -29.98 -18.11
N ASP A 429 6.47 -29.74 -18.04
CA ASP A 429 7.45 -30.02 -19.09
C ASP A 429 8.79 -30.42 -18.46
N PRO A 430 9.20 -31.71 -18.59
CA PRO A 430 10.45 -32.21 -18.00
C PRO A 430 11.73 -31.52 -18.46
N GLU A 431 11.69 -30.81 -19.61
CA GLU A 431 12.81 -30.05 -20.14
C GLU A 431 12.96 -28.67 -19.47
N THR A 432 12.16 -28.34 -18.44
CA THR A 432 12.29 -27.08 -17.71
C THR A 432 13.63 -27.02 -16.97
N ASP A 433 14.45 -26.03 -17.29
CA ASP A 433 15.82 -25.90 -16.81
C ASP A 433 15.94 -25.15 -15.48
N LEU A 434 15.22 -24.03 -15.35
CA LEU A 434 15.30 -23.12 -14.21
C LEU A 434 14.00 -22.33 -14.02
N ALA A 435 13.90 -21.66 -12.88
CA ALA A 435 12.83 -20.70 -12.60
C ALA A 435 13.39 -19.41 -12.04
N LEU A 436 12.65 -18.31 -12.22
CA LEU A 436 12.97 -16.98 -11.72
C LEU A 436 11.73 -16.37 -11.05
N MET A 437 11.93 -15.80 -9.85
CA MET A 437 10.86 -15.10 -9.12
C MET A 437 11.24 -13.64 -8.85
N ASN A 438 10.33 -12.69 -9.13
CA ASN A 438 10.55 -11.28 -8.83
C ASN A 438 10.34 -10.97 -7.35
N PRO A 439 11.09 -10.01 -6.77
CA PRO A 439 10.96 -9.66 -5.36
C PRO A 439 9.58 -9.08 -5.02
N GLY A 440 8.96 -8.33 -5.93
CA GLY A 440 7.61 -7.76 -5.76
C GLY A 440 6.51 -8.80 -5.65
N GLY A 441 6.71 -9.98 -6.22
CA GLY A 441 5.78 -11.11 -6.12
C GLY A 441 5.87 -11.90 -4.81
N VAL A 442 6.86 -11.60 -3.94
CA VAL A 442 7.04 -12.25 -2.62
C VAL A 442 6.57 -11.29 -1.54
N ARG A 443 5.30 -11.38 -1.13
CA ARG A 443 4.67 -10.38 -0.27
C ARG A 443 4.92 -10.56 1.24
N ALA A 444 5.23 -11.78 1.67
CA ALA A 444 5.53 -12.11 3.06
C ALA A 444 6.53 -13.27 3.16
N GLY A 445 7.12 -13.46 4.33
CA GLY A 445 7.79 -14.69 4.71
C GLY A 445 6.84 -15.64 5.45
N LEU A 446 7.26 -16.88 5.66
CA LEU A 446 6.59 -17.82 6.54
C LEU A 446 7.20 -17.77 7.94
N THR A 447 6.37 -17.84 8.98
CA THR A 447 6.82 -17.86 10.38
C THR A 447 6.64 -19.25 10.99
N TYR A 448 7.64 -19.74 11.73
CA TYR A 448 7.58 -21.04 12.39
C TYR A 448 6.59 -21.07 13.57
N ALA A 449 6.56 -19.98 14.33
CA ALA A 449 5.64 -19.86 15.47
C ALA A 449 4.18 -19.82 14.99
N ALA A 450 3.34 -20.68 15.53
CA ALA A 450 1.91 -20.73 15.25
C ALA A 450 1.21 -19.38 15.51
N LYS A 451 0.33 -18.99 14.62
CA LYS A 451 -0.51 -17.78 14.76
C LYS A 451 -1.87 -18.08 15.38
N ALA A 452 -2.33 -19.32 15.25
CA ALA A 452 -3.63 -19.77 15.73
C ALA A 452 -3.52 -21.20 16.32
N ALA A 453 -4.43 -22.09 15.98
CA ALA A 453 -4.48 -23.45 16.52
C ALA A 453 -3.74 -24.49 15.65
N GLU A 454 -3.06 -24.06 14.58
CA GLU A 454 -2.42 -24.96 13.61
C GLU A 454 -1.20 -25.71 14.17
N GLY A 455 -0.50 -25.13 15.15
CA GLY A 455 0.75 -25.66 15.71
C GLY A 455 2.00 -25.10 15.04
N ASP A 456 3.12 -25.09 15.78
CA ASP A 456 4.39 -24.57 15.31
C ASP A 456 4.87 -25.30 14.04
N GLY A 457 5.33 -24.54 13.06
CA GLY A 457 5.88 -25.01 11.80
C GLY A 457 4.85 -25.48 10.77
N VAL A 458 3.56 -25.51 11.09
CA VAL A 458 2.51 -25.76 10.09
C VAL A 458 2.39 -24.53 9.18
N VAL A 459 2.41 -24.74 7.87
CA VAL A 459 2.09 -23.71 6.87
C VAL A 459 0.66 -23.89 6.42
N THR A 460 -0.16 -22.89 6.64
CA THR A 460 -1.57 -22.86 6.24
C THR A 460 -1.74 -22.29 4.83
N TYR A 461 -2.86 -22.57 4.18
CA TYR A 461 -3.21 -21.96 2.90
C TYR A 461 -3.29 -20.42 2.99
N ALA A 462 -3.79 -19.89 4.11
CA ALA A 462 -3.85 -18.44 4.35
C ALA A 462 -2.46 -17.80 4.40
N GLU A 463 -1.47 -18.48 4.96
CA GLU A 463 -0.09 -18.00 4.95
C GLU A 463 0.51 -18.05 3.56
N GLY A 464 0.30 -19.16 2.83
CA GLY A 464 0.71 -19.26 1.42
C GLY A 464 0.07 -18.17 0.56
N PHE A 465 -1.21 -17.90 0.75
CA PHE A 465 -1.93 -16.82 0.06
C PHE A 465 -1.33 -15.43 0.40
N THR A 466 -0.94 -15.21 1.66
CA THR A 466 -0.29 -13.94 2.06
C THR A 466 1.09 -13.79 1.40
N VAL A 467 1.77 -14.88 1.10
CA VAL A 467 3.06 -14.89 0.40
C VAL A 467 2.88 -14.56 -1.10
N GLN A 468 1.91 -15.21 -1.76
CA GLN A 468 1.63 -15.06 -3.21
C GLN A 468 0.13 -14.81 -3.46
N PRO A 469 -0.35 -13.56 -3.27
CA PRO A 469 -1.78 -13.25 -3.32
C PRO A 469 -2.31 -12.89 -4.72
N PHE A 470 -1.46 -12.86 -5.76
CA PHE A 470 -1.81 -12.28 -7.07
C PHE A 470 -2.49 -13.24 -8.03
N ALA A 471 -2.56 -14.53 -7.71
CA ALA A 471 -3.09 -15.57 -8.59
C ALA A 471 -2.43 -15.59 -9.99
N ASN A 472 -1.15 -15.22 -10.08
CA ASN A 472 -0.39 -15.38 -11.31
C ASN A 472 -0.32 -16.84 -11.70
N THR A 473 -0.37 -17.17 -12.99
CA THR A 473 -0.08 -18.51 -13.47
C THR A 473 1.42 -18.76 -13.54
N VAL A 474 1.84 -20.02 -13.39
CA VAL A 474 3.22 -20.42 -13.72
C VAL A 474 3.31 -20.63 -15.22
N ASN A 475 4.15 -19.83 -15.88
CA ASN A 475 4.35 -19.87 -17.32
C ASN A 475 5.73 -20.42 -17.67
N LEU A 476 5.80 -21.29 -18.67
CA LEU A 476 7.05 -21.78 -19.23
C LEU A 476 7.29 -21.14 -20.58
N GLN A 477 8.50 -20.62 -20.79
CA GLN A 477 8.92 -19.99 -22.05
C GLN A 477 10.37 -20.37 -22.38
N ASP A 478 10.69 -20.35 -23.66
CA ASP A 478 12.03 -20.63 -24.18
C ASP A 478 12.81 -19.34 -24.40
N PHE A 479 14.05 -19.32 -23.93
CA PHE A 479 14.98 -18.20 -24.09
C PHE A 479 16.35 -18.71 -24.54
N THR A 480 17.02 -17.95 -25.39
CA THR A 480 18.46 -18.16 -25.61
C THR A 480 19.26 -17.79 -24.36
N GLY A 481 20.43 -18.38 -24.17
CA GLY A 481 21.33 -18.00 -23.08
C GLY A 481 21.73 -16.52 -23.13
N ALA A 482 21.82 -15.93 -24.33
CA ALA A 482 22.04 -14.49 -24.49
C ALA A 482 20.87 -13.67 -23.90
N GLN A 483 19.62 -14.10 -24.09
CA GLN A 483 18.44 -13.47 -23.48
C GLN A 483 18.43 -13.64 -21.96
N LEU A 484 18.79 -14.81 -21.42
CA LEU A 484 18.89 -15.02 -19.97
C LEU A 484 19.95 -14.11 -19.32
N ILE A 485 21.11 -13.95 -19.96
CA ILE A 485 22.13 -13.00 -19.52
C ILE A 485 21.56 -11.57 -19.52
N GLN A 486 20.77 -11.20 -20.53
CA GLN A 486 20.14 -9.89 -20.62
C GLN A 486 19.07 -9.71 -19.51
N VAL A 487 18.24 -10.72 -19.24
CA VAL A 487 17.26 -10.71 -18.11
C VAL A 487 17.97 -10.42 -16.79
N LEU A 488 19.08 -11.11 -16.49
CA LEU A 488 19.85 -10.85 -15.28
C LEU A 488 20.44 -9.44 -15.25
N LYS A 489 20.81 -8.85 -16.38
CA LYS A 489 21.28 -7.46 -16.48
C LYS A 489 20.16 -6.43 -16.30
N GLU A 490 18.93 -6.73 -16.70
CA GLU A 490 17.78 -5.87 -16.52
C GLU A 490 17.44 -5.62 -15.03
N GLN A 491 17.84 -6.52 -14.12
CA GLN A 491 17.69 -6.35 -12.67
C GLN A 491 18.28 -5.03 -12.13
N VAL A 492 19.34 -4.54 -12.76
CA VAL A 492 20.19 -3.43 -12.29
C VAL A 492 20.42 -2.36 -13.36
N SER A 493 19.66 -2.42 -14.45
CA SER A 493 19.78 -1.48 -15.59
C SER A 493 18.41 -1.09 -16.14
N GLY A 494 18.36 -0.18 -17.10
CA GLY A 494 17.11 0.31 -17.66
C GLY A 494 16.24 0.97 -16.59
N THR A 495 14.99 0.60 -16.52
CA THR A 495 14.03 1.09 -15.50
C THR A 495 14.43 0.71 -14.08
N ASN A 496 15.19 -0.38 -13.90
CA ASN A 496 15.63 -0.86 -12.60
C ASN A 496 17.00 -0.27 -12.16
N ALA A 497 17.57 0.66 -12.90
CA ALA A 497 18.88 1.22 -12.58
C ALA A 497 18.90 1.98 -11.24
N ALA A 498 17.83 2.74 -10.95
CA ALA A 498 17.71 3.54 -9.72
C ALA A 498 17.20 2.70 -8.52
N ALA A 499 16.35 1.71 -8.78
CA ALA A 499 15.78 0.81 -7.78
C ALA A 499 15.90 -0.65 -8.25
N PRO A 500 17.05 -1.31 -8.02
CA PRO A 500 17.30 -2.67 -8.49
C PRO A 500 16.24 -3.67 -8.04
N LYS A 501 15.82 -4.55 -8.95
CA LYS A 501 14.86 -5.63 -8.72
C LYS A 501 15.55 -6.98 -8.93
N ILE A 502 16.09 -7.55 -7.86
CA ILE A 502 16.91 -8.76 -7.94
C ILE A 502 16.00 -9.99 -7.98
N LEU A 503 16.02 -10.70 -9.12
CA LEU A 503 15.31 -11.95 -9.30
C LEU A 503 15.87 -13.04 -8.39
N GLN A 504 14.98 -13.82 -7.80
CA GLN A 504 15.31 -14.95 -6.95
C GLN A 504 15.42 -16.20 -7.84
N PRO A 505 16.60 -16.80 -7.99
CA PRO A 505 16.78 -17.94 -8.88
C PRO A 505 16.39 -19.26 -8.21
N SER A 506 15.89 -20.22 -9.00
CA SER A 506 15.74 -21.59 -8.54
C SER A 506 17.09 -22.28 -8.29
N SER A 507 17.07 -23.37 -7.56
CA SER A 507 18.26 -24.23 -7.35
C SER A 507 18.90 -24.60 -8.69
N GLY A 508 20.22 -24.61 -8.72
CA GLY A 508 21.01 -24.85 -9.92
C GLY A 508 21.50 -23.59 -10.64
N LEU A 509 20.74 -22.50 -10.66
CA LEU A 509 21.19 -21.23 -11.21
C LEU A 509 21.98 -20.42 -10.17
N THR A 510 23.21 -20.04 -10.52
CA THR A 510 24.07 -19.21 -9.67
C THR A 510 24.76 -18.11 -10.47
N TYR A 511 24.98 -16.95 -9.85
CA TYR A 511 25.74 -15.85 -10.47
C TYR A 511 26.32 -14.90 -9.42
N THR A 512 27.16 -13.98 -9.87
CA THR A 512 27.77 -12.94 -9.01
C THR A 512 27.22 -11.57 -9.37
N LEU A 513 26.83 -10.82 -8.34
CA LEU A 513 26.43 -9.42 -8.40
C LEU A 513 27.53 -8.56 -7.78
N ASP A 514 28.27 -7.81 -8.58
CA ASP A 514 29.36 -6.91 -8.16
C ASP A 514 28.81 -5.49 -7.96
N LEU A 515 28.59 -5.12 -6.71
CA LEU A 515 28.04 -3.81 -6.32
C LEU A 515 29.05 -2.67 -6.47
N THR A 516 30.35 -2.98 -6.70
CA THR A 516 31.39 -1.97 -6.99
C THR A 516 31.26 -1.40 -8.41
N LYS A 517 30.49 -2.07 -9.29
CA LYS A 517 30.22 -1.66 -10.66
C LYS A 517 28.90 -0.86 -10.77
N THR A 518 28.58 -0.39 -11.94
CA THR A 518 27.36 0.39 -12.21
C THR A 518 26.53 -0.26 -13.32
N GLY A 519 25.21 -0.11 -13.24
CA GLY A 519 24.28 -0.60 -14.24
C GLY A 519 24.45 -2.10 -14.53
N ALA A 520 24.35 -2.49 -15.80
CA ALA A 520 24.42 -3.88 -16.27
C ALA A 520 25.73 -4.60 -15.92
N ASP A 521 26.84 -3.86 -15.73
CA ASP A 521 28.16 -4.43 -15.40
C ASP A 521 28.22 -4.98 -13.96
N ARG A 522 27.22 -4.70 -13.13
CA ARG A 522 27.06 -5.35 -11.82
C ARG A 522 26.87 -6.86 -11.94
N VAL A 523 26.28 -7.34 -13.04
CA VAL A 523 26.12 -8.78 -13.28
C VAL A 523 27.40 -9.30 -13.94
N VAL A 524 28.16 -10.12 -13.21
CA VAL A 524 29.41 -10.72 -13.70
C VAL A 524 29.04 -11.87 -14.66
N THR A 525 29.00 -11.60 -15.95
CA THR A 525 28.47 -12.52 -16.98
C THR A 525 29.12 -13.91 -16.94
N ASP A 526 30.45 -13.98 -16.80
CA ASP A 526 31.21 -15.24 -16.76
C ASP A 526 30.96 -16.08 -15.49
N SER A 527 30.28 -15.51 -14.49
CA SER A 527 29.93 -16.21 -13.26
C SER A 527 28.57 -16.92 -13.34
N ILE A 528 27.76 -16.65 -14.39
CA ILE A 528 26.44 -17.22 -14.54
C ILE A 528 26.55 -18.70 -14.89
N LYS A 529 26.04 -19.55 -14.01
CA LYS A 529 26.11 -21.01 -14.16
C LYS A 529 24.76 -21.65 -13.89
N LEU A 530 24.43 -22.64 -14.69
CA LEU A 530 23.31 -23.55 -14.46
C LEU A 530 23.85 -24.95 -14.19
N ASN A 531 23.53 -25.52 -13.04
CA ASN A 531 24.04 -26.82 -12.56
C ASN A 531 25.58 -26.92 -12.65
N GLY A 532 26.27 -25.81 -12.36
CA GLY A 532 27.73 -25.67 -12.37
C GLY A 532 28.35 -25.45 -13.73
N ALA A 533 27.60 -25.57 -14.84
CA ALA A 533 28.05 -25.26 -16.20
C ALA A 533 27.76 -23.77 -16.53
N ALA A 534 28.66 -23.11 -17.23
CA ALA A 534 28.43 -21.75 -17.75
C ALA A 534 27.26 -21.75 -18.73
N ILE A 535 26.46 -20.68 -18.70
CA ILE A 535 25.40 -20.47 -19.68
C ILE A 535 26.01 -20.30 -21.06
N ASP A 536 25.56 -21.12 -22.02
CA ASP A 536 25.90 -20.96 -23.44
C ASP A 536 24.95 -19.92 -24.07
N PRO A 537 25.45 -18.77 -24.53
CA PRO A 537 24.60 -17.74 -25.15
C PRO A 537 23.75 -18.22 -26.33
N ALA A 538 24.20 -19.26 -27.02
CA ALA A 538 23.53 -19.79 -28.21
C ALA A 538 22.55 -20.94 -27.93
N ALA A 539 22.63 -21.56 -26.73
CA ALA A 539 21.72 -22.62 -26.34
C ALA A 539 20.34 -22.06 -25.96
N THR A 540 19.33 -22.89 -26.07
CA THR A 540 17.96 -22.59 -25.59
C THR A 540 17.77 -23.17 -24.20
N TYR A 541 17.11 -22.41 -23.32
CA TYR A 541 16.75 -22.80 -21.97
C TYR A 541 15.26 -22.61 -21.76
N ARG A 542 14.62 -23.59 -21.15
CA ARG A 542 13.21 -23.56 -20.77
C ARG A 542 13.07 -23.00 -19.35
N VAL A 543 12.40 -21.86 -19.22
CA VAL A 543 12.34 -21.07 -17.98
C VAL A 543 10.92 -21.00 -17.46
N ALA A 544 10.75 -21.30 -16.16
CA ALA A 544 9.50 -21.06 -15.45
C ALA A 544 9.52 -19.67 -14.78
N THR A 545 8.45 -18.91 -14.97
CA THR A 545 8.20 -17.62 -14.29
C THR A 545 6.74 -17.49 -13.95
N ASN A 546 6.37 -16.52 -13.12
CA ASN A 546 4.96 -16.14 -12.99
C ASN A 546 4.49 -15.36 -14.25
N SER A 547 3.17 -15.32 -14.49
CA SER A 547 2.58 -14.67 -15.67
C SER A 547 2.90 -13.18 -15.76
N PHE A 548 3.08 -12.49 -14.65
CA PHE A 548 3.49 -11.10 -14.60
C PHE A 548 4.90 -10.90 -15.21
N LEU A 549 5.88 -11.72 -14.80
CA LEU A 549 7.22 -11.70 -15.38
C LEU A 549 7.22 -12.15 -16.85
N ALA A 550 6.45 -13.20 -17.18
CA ALA A 550 6.31 -13.68 -18.55
C ALA A 550 5.79 -12.58 -19.50
N GLY A 551 4.98 -11.66 -19.00
CA GLY A 551 4.53 -10.47 -19.73
C GLY A 551 5.53 -9.30 -19.78
N GLY A 552 6.73 -9.43 -19.19
CA GLY A 552 7.75 -8.37 -19.15
C GLY A 552 7.57 -7.39 -17.98
N GLY A 553 6.81 -7.77 -16.94
CA GLY A 553 6.60 -6.96 -15.75
C GLY A 553 7.90 -6.62 -15.01
N ASP A 554 7.84 -5.63 -14.11
CA ASP A 554 8.99 -5.14 -13.35
C ASP A 554 10.17 -4.64 -14.22
N GLY A 555 9.92 -4.30 -15.50
CA GLY A 555 10.95 -3.83 -16.41
C GLY A 555 11.82 -4.94 -17.03
N PHE A 556 11.44 -6.22 -16.87
CA PHE A 556 12.10 -7.37 -17.48
C PHE A 556 11.60 -7.60 -18.91
N THR A 557 11.81 -6.61 -19.78
CA THR A 557 11.27 -6.58 -21.13
C THR A 557 11.71 -7.77 -21.98
N THR A 558 12.86 -8.36 -21.67
CA THR A 558 13.37 -9.56 -22.35
C THR A 558 12.52 -10.79 -22.01
N LEU A 559 11.94 -10.89 -20.81
CA LEU A 559 11.03 -12.00 -20.47
C LEU A 559 9.75 -11.96 -21.32
N GLY A 560 9.25 -10.76 -21.68
CA GLY A 560 8.12 -10.61 -22.60
C GLY A 560 8.40 -11.04 -24.06
N GLN A 561 9.62 -11.48 -24.39
CA GLN A 561 10.03 -11.94 -25.72
C GLN A 561 10.20 -13.47 -25.79
N GLY A 562 9.86 -14.18 -24.70
CA GLY A 562 9.92 -15.64 -24.66
C GLY A 562 9.04 -16.28 -25.73
N THR A 563 9.37 -17.50 -26.11
CA THR A 563 8.62 -18.30 -27.11
C THR A 563 8.21 -19.63 -26.51
N GLY A 564 7.37 -20.39 -27.19
CA GLY A 564 6.98 -21.73 -26.73
C GLY A 564 6.13 -21.70 -25.46
N ASP A 565 5.26 -20.71 -25.30
CA ASP A 565 4.42 -20.52 -24.11
C ASP A 565 3.63 -21.76 -23.73
N LEU A 566 3.75 -22.16 -22.47
CA LEU A 566 2.94 -23.17 -21.83
C LEU A 566 2.47 -22.63 -20.47
N VAL A 567 1.16 -22.49 -20.31
CA VAL A 567 0.55 -21.91 -19.10
C VAL A 567 0.10 -23.03 -18.17
N GLY A 568 0.56 -22.97 -16.92
CA GLY A 568 0.23 -23.92 -15.86
C GLY A 568 -0.82 -23.42 -14.88
N THR A 569 -0.81 -23.98 -13.66
CA THR A 569 -1.67 -23.56 -12.55
C THR A 569 -1.25 -22.20 -11.97
N ASP A 570 -2.05 -21.68 -11.05
CA ASP A 570 -1.65 -20.49 -10.28
C ASP A 570 -0.43 -20.79 -9.39
N ASP A 571 0.36 -19.74 -9.11
CA ASP A 571 1.63 -19.80 -8.40
C ASP A 571 1.49 -20.24 -6.93
N LEU A 572 0.38 -19.89 -6.26
CA LEU A 572 0.08 -20.36 -4.91
C LEU A 572 -0.22 -21.87 -4.90
N THR A 573 -0.95 -22.36 -5.89
CA THR A 573 -1.19 -23.81 -6.03
C THR A 573 0.11 -24.56 -6.26
N ALA A 574 1.01 -24.06 -7.10
CA ALA A 574 2.34 -24.64 -7.32
C ALA A 574 3.17 -24.67 -6.02
N LEU A 575 3.17 -23.59 -5.24
CA LEU A 575 3.83 -23.54 -3.93
C LEU A 575 3.21 -24.56 -2.94
N ALA A 576 1.88 -24.62 -2.86
CA ALA A 576 1.19 -25.56 -1.97
C ALA A 576 1.46 -27.03 -2.33
N GLN A 577 1.51 -27.37 -3.62
CA GLN A 577 1.88 -28.70 -4.10
C GLN A 577 3.33 -29.03 -3.71
N TYR A 578 4.26 -28.10 -3.93
CA TYR A 578 5.67 -28.28 -3.57
C TYR A 578 5.85 -28.51 -2.07
N LEU A 579 5.25 -27.68 -1.22
CA LEU A 579 5.31 -27.83 0.24
C LEU A 579 4.69 -29.14 0.70
N THR A 580 3.54 -29.53 0.14
CA THR A 580 2.86 -30.80 0.47
C THR A 580 3.70 -32.04 0.07
N ALA A 581 4.37 -31.98 -1.09
CA ALA A 581 5.19 -33.09 -1.58
C ALA A 581 6.52 -33.22 -0.84
N ASN A 582 7.11 -32.10 -0.37
CA ASN A 582 8.46 -32.07 0.18
C ASN A 582 8.50 -31.90 1.71
N SER A 583 7.36 -31.82 2.40
CA SER A 583 7.33 -31.66 3.85
C SER A 583 6.24 -32.50 4.53
N SER A 584 6.48 -32.78 5.79
CA SER A 584 5.50 -33.42 6.70
C SER A 584 5.79 -32.94 8.14
N ALA A 585 4.89 -33.24 9.06
CA ALA A 585 5.08 -32.93 10.49
C ALA A 585 6.36 -33.58 11.09
N THR A 586 6.82 -34.71 10.53
CA THR A 586 8.04 -35.41 10.98
C THR A 586 9.27 -35.10 10.12
N SER A 587 9.09 -34.47 8.97
CA SER A 587 10.15 -34.06 8.04
C SER A 587 9.83 -32.69 7.45
N PRO A 588 9.87 -31.62 8.28
CA PRO A 588 9.60 -30.28 7.79
C PRO A 588 10.70 -29.80 6.84
N ILE A 589 10.34 -28.92 5.88
CA ILE A 589 11.29 -28.31 4.98
C ILE A 589 12.12 -27.23 5.71
N ALA A 590 13.43 -27.23 5.49
CA ALA A 590 14.29 -26.17 6.01
C ALA A 590 14.27 -24.95 5.07
N PRO A 591 14.43 -23.74 5.60
CA PRO A 591 14.61 -22.55 4.76
C PRO A 591 15.76 -22.76 3.77
N PRO A 592 15.62 -22.39 2.49
CA PRO A 592 16.72 -22.40 1.54
C PRO A 592 17.91 -21.56 2.05
N VAL A 593 19.12 -22.05 1.76
CA VAL A 593 20.34 -21.31 2.06
C VAL A 593 20.58 -20.31 0.91
N THR A 594 20.68 -19.04 1.26
CA THR A 594 20.96 -17.95 0.29
C THR A 594 22.43 -17.98 -0.14
N ASN A 595 22.72 -18.68 -1.21
CA ASN A 595 24.07 -18.84 -1.78
C ASN A 595 24.06 -18.95 -3.32
N ARG A 596 22.95 -18.61 -3.95
CA ARG A 596 22.78 -18.63 -5.39
C ARG A 596 23.27 -17.34 -6.03
N ILE A 597 23.24 -16.24 -5.26
CA ILE A 597 23.72 -14.92 -5.69
C ILE A 597 24.93 -14.52 -4.83
N ALA A 598 26.13 -14.61 -5.39
CA ALA A 598 27.33 -14.14 -4.70
C ALA A 598 27.42 -12.60 -4.80
N ILE A 599 27.53 -11.92 -3.66
CA ILE A 599 27.63 -10.45 -3.61
C ILE A 599 29.07 -10.02 -3.39
N VAL A 600 29.59 -9.17 -4.31
CA VAL A 600 30.87 -8.44 -4.15
C VAL A 600 30.54 -7.00 -3.77
N GLN A 601 31.12 -6.54 -2.64
CA GLN A 601 30.91 -5.20 -2.06
C GLN A 601 32.16 -4.35 -2.12
#